data_7b76ae1c57e0915bac67926077cf290d
#
_entry.id   7b76ae1c57e0915bac67926077cf290d
#
_cell.length_a   1.000
_cell.length_b   1.000
_cell.length_c   1.000
_cell.angle_alpha   90.00
_cell.angle_beta   90.00
_cell.angle_gamma   90.00
#
_symmetry.space_group_name_H-M   'P 1'
#
loop_
_entity.id
_entity.type
_entity.pdbx_description
1 polymer ?
#
loop_
_entity_poly.entity_id
_entity_poly.type
_entity_poly.pdbx_seq_one_letter_code
_entity_poly.pdbx_strand_id
1 'polypeptide(L)'
;MIEKGIILSGGLGTRMSPLTKAVNKQLLPIYDKPLIFYPLSILMLAKIKDILIVVNKGQLKQYQKILPDGDRLGIKLNYVEQDKPRGLPDAFVVGENFIKNKNVCLILGDNFFYGQNFTKILKSCVQMKSGAKVLLHKVSKPERYGVAKI
;
A
#
# COMPACT_ATOMS: atom_id res chain seq x y z
N MET A 1 -17.42 -5.66 6.19
CA MET A 1 -16.85 -5.41 4.84
C MET A 1 -15.72 -4.42 4.99
N ILE A 2 -14.64 -4.55 4.22
CA ILE A 2 -13.53 -3.57 4.23
C ILE A 2 -13.94 -2.35 3.41
N GLU A 3 -13.80 -1.17 4.00
CA GLU A 3 -14.27 0.10 3.42
C GLU A 3 -13.13 1.02 3.01
N LYS A 4 -11.97 0.89 3.66
CA LYS A 4 -10.82 1.78 3.48
C LYS A 4 -9.55 1.02 3.12
N GLY A 5 -8.70 1.66 2.34
CA GLY A 5 -7.39 1.15 1.98
C GLY A 5 -6.26 2.02 2.52
N ILE A 6 -5.15 1.42 2.90
CA ILE A 6 -3.90 2.12 3.20
C ILE A 6 -2.82 1.57 2.30
N ILE A 7 -2.12 2.46 1.60
CA ILE A 7 -0.90 2.12 0.88
C ILE A 7 0.28 2.69 1.68
N LEU A 8 1.11 1.82 2.24
CA LEU A 8 2.32 2.24 2.94
C LEU A 8 3.47 2.44 1.93
N SER A 9 3.72 3.68 1.60
CA SER A 9 4.75 4.12 0.67
C SER A 9 5.95 4.78 1.35
N GLY A 10 6.11 4.50 2.64
CA GLY A 10 7.23 4.97 3.44
C GLY A 10 8.34 3.94 3.49
N GLY A 11 9.53 4.31 3.08
CA GLY A 11 10.72 3.46 3.14
C GLY A 11 11.86 4.14 2.40
N LEU A 12 13.09 3.92 2.87
CA LEU A 12 14.25 4.61 2.30
C LEU A 12 14.74 3.98 0.99
N GLY A 13 14.29 2.77 0.67
CA GLY A 13 14.67 2.08 -0.58
C GLY A 13 16.17 1.86 -0.75
N THR A 14 16.93 1.74 0.34
CA THR A 14 18.40 1.74 0.37
C THR A 14 19.04 0.69 -0.54
N ARG A 15 18.37 -0.45 -0.76
CA ARG A 15 18.84 -1.52 -1.65
C ARG A 15 18.87 -1.13 -3.13
N MET A 16 18.18 -0.06 -3.50
CA MET A 16 18.12 0.46 -4.87
C MET A 16 18.92 1.76 -5.05
N SER A 17 19.81 2.07 -4.09
CA SER A 17 20.74 3.19 -4.23
C SER A 17 21.63 3.00 -5.47
N PRO A 18 21.94 4.07 -6.25
CA PRO A 18 21.67 5.48 -5.96
C PRO A 18 20.30 6.02 -6.44
N LEU A 19 19.50 5.23 -7.15
CA LEU A 19 18.23 5.67 -7.74
C LEU A 19 17.28 6.28 -6.69
N THR A 20 17.22 5.66 -5.51
CA THR A 20 16.35 6.08 -4.42
C THR A 20 16.85 7.27 -3.62
N LYS A 21 18.01 7.84 -3.95
CA LYS A 21 18.48 9.09 -3.36
C LYS A 21 17.68 10.30 -3.85
N ALA A 22 17.24 10.26 -5.12
CA ALA A 22 16.52 11.37 -5.75
C ALA A 22 15.00 11.17 -5.76
N VAL A 23 14.54 9.92 -5.86
CA VAL A 23 13.13 9.60 -6.04
C VAL A 23 12.74 8.44 -5.13
N ASN A 24 11.56 8.54 -4.51
CA ASN A 24 11.05 7.43 -3.72
C ASN A 24 10.90 6.17 -4.59
N LYS A 25 11.21 4.98 -4.02
CA LYS A 25 11.15 3.69 -4.70
C LYS A 25 9.81 3.46 -5.41
N GLN A 26 8.71 3.83 -4.77
CA GLN A 26 7.36 3.61 -5.29
C GLN A 26 7.00 4.53 -6.48
N LEU A 27 7.78 5.57 -6.71
CA LEU A 27 7.64 6.46 -7.86
C LEU A 27 8.52 6.07 -9.05
N LEU A 28 9.42 5.11 -8.87
CA LEU A 28 10.22 4.58 -9.97
C LEU A 28 9.32 3.81 -10.95
N PRO A 29 9.57 3.94 -12.27
CA PRO A 29 8.78 3.25 -13.28
C PRO A 29 9.03 1.75 -13.26
N ILE A 30 7.96 0.99 -13.37
CA ILE A 30 7.97 -0.44 -13.66
C ILE A 30 7.17 -0.62 -14.95
N TYR A 31 7.86 -0.93 -16.04
CA TYR A 31 7.33 -1.00 -17.38
C TYR A 31 6.74 0.35 -17.83
N ASP A 32 5.44 0.57 -17.78
CA ASP A 32 4.73 1.73 -18.35
C ASP A 32 4.26 2.75 -17.31
N LYS A 33 4.41 2.48 -16.01
CA LYS A 33 3.89 3.33 -14.94
C LYS A 33 4.69 3.22 -13.64
N PRO A 34 4.63 4.23 -12.75
CA PRO A 34 5.24 4.16 -11.43
C PRO A 34 4.72 2.97 -10.61
N LEU A 35 5.61 2.38 -9.81
CA LEU A 35 5.31 1.20 -8.99
C LEU A 35 4.06 1.35 -8.12
N ILE A 36 3.79 2.54 -7.59
CA ILE A 36 2.62 2.83 -6.74
C ILE A 36 1.27 2.49 -7.39
N PHE A 37 1.18 2.53 -8.72
CA PHE A 37 -0.06 2.21 -9.43
C PHE A 37 -0.46 0.74 -9.33
N TYR A 38 0.51 -0.16 -9.11
CA TYR A 38 0.22 -1.59 -8.96
C TYR A 38 -0.55 -1.89 -7.68
N PRO A 39 -0.07 -1.54 -6.46
CA PRO A 39 -0.86 -1.71 -5.24
C PRO A 39 -2.16 -0.91 -5.26
N LEU A 40 -2.18 0.28 -5.88
CA LEU A 40 -3.40 1.07 -6.04
C LEU A 40 -4.44 0.29 -6.86
N SER A 41 -4.04 -0.32 -7.97
CA SER A 41 -4.93 -1.13 -8.80
C SER A 41 -5.52 -2.34 -8.05
N ILE A 42 -4.77 -2.92 -7.12
CA ILE A 42 -5.27 -4.02 -6.27
C ILE A 42 -6.41 -3.55 -5.36
N LEU A 43 -6.25 -2.40 -4.71
CA LEU A 43 -7.33 -1.83 -3.90
C LEU A 43 -8.55 -1.49 -4.75
N MET A 44 -8.35 -0.95 -5.96
CA MET A 44 -9.44 -0.66 -6.90
C MET A 44 -10.16 -1.94 -7.36
N LEU A 45 -9.43 -3.02 -7.67
CA LEU A 45 -10.00 -4.33 -7.98
C LEU A 45 -10.80 -4.90 -6.80
N ALA A 46 -10.38 -4.63 -5.58
CA ALA A 46 -11.10 -4.96 -4.36
C ALA A 46 -12.32 -4.06 -4.11
N LYS A 47 -12.60 -3.08 -4.99
CA LYS A 47 -13.67 -2.08 -4.87
C LYS A 47 -13.51 -1.13 -3.68
N ILE A 48 -12.32 -1.00 -3.15
CA ILE A 48 -11.99 -0.04 -2.10
C ILE A 48 -11.73 1.30 -2.78
N LYS A 49 -12.54 2.31 -2.45
CA LYS A 49 -12.50 3.63 -3.10
C LYS A 49 -11.92 4.75 -2.23
N ASP A 50 -11.94 4.61 -0.91
CA ASP A 50 -11.36 5.59 0.02
C ASP A 50 -9.99 5.08 0.46
N ILE A 51 -8.92 5.72 0.00
CA ILE A 51 -7.55 5.22 0.10
C ILE A 51 -6.65 6.29 0.72
N LEU A 52 -5.86 5.90 1.72
CA LEU A 52 -4.80 6.70 2.32
C LEU A 52 -3.45 6.24 1.80
N ILE A 53 -2.64 7.17 1.33
CA ILE A 53 -1.24 6.92 0.98
C ILE A 53 -0.36 7.51 2.08
N VAL A 54 0.36 6.64 2.78
CA VAL A 54 1.35 7.04 3.80
C VAL A 54 2.69 7.22 3.11
N VAL A 55 3.24 8.43 3.15
CA VAL A 55 4.50 8.78 2.50
C VAL A 55 5.53 9.26 3.52
N ASN A 56 6.80 9.26 3.16
CA ASN A 56 7.82 9.88 4.02
C ASN A 56 7.70 11.40 4.00
N LYS A 57 8.07 12.02 5.11
CA LYS A 57 8.14 13.47 5.25
C LYS A 57 8.91 14.12 4.10
N GLY A 58 8.35 15.19 3.53
CA GLY A 58 8.90 15.93 2.41
C GLY A 58 8.65 15.31 1.03
N GLN A 59 8.00 14.14 0.93
CA GLN A 59 7.73 13.47 -0.35
C GLN A 59 6.31 13.68 -0.88
N LEU A 60 5.42 14.24 -0.09
CA LEU A 60 4.00 14.42 -0.42
C LEU A 60 3.78 15.05 -1.80
N LYS A 61 4.46 16.15 -2.09
CA LYS A 61 4.31 16.87 -3.37
C LYS A 61 4.65 16.01 -4.60
N GLN A 62 5.60 15.08 -4.47
CA GLN A 62 5.98 14.18 -5.57
C GLN A 62 4.84 13.22 -5.90
N TYR A 63 4.18 12.66 -4.87
CA TYR A 63 3.04 11.79 -5.05
C TYR A 63 1.83 12.53 -5.61
N GLN A 64 1.51 13.71 -5.10
CA GLN A 64 0.38 14.51 -5.56
C GLN A 64 0.50 14.96 -7.02
N LYS A 65 1.71 15.12 -7.55
CA LYS A 65 1.92 15.39 -8.99
C LYS A 65 1.41 14.26 -9.89
N ILE A 66 1.51 13.03 -9.44
CA ILE A 66 1.18 11.83 -10.23
C ILE A 66 -0.23 11.35 -9.92
N LEU A 67 -0.61 11.41 -8.65
CA LEU A 67 -1.87 10.94 -8.10
C LEU A 67 -2.47 12.05 -7.22
N PRO A 68 -3.13 13.09 -7.78
CA PRO A 68 -3.58 14.23 -6.97
C PRO A 68 -4.68 13.84 -5.97
N ASP A 69 -5.90 13.62 -6.42
CA ASP A 69 -7.09 13.38 -5.60
C ASP A 69 -7.75 12.02 -5.88
N GLY A 70 -7.46 11.43 -7.04
CA GLY A 70 -8.03 10.15 -7.47
C GLY A 70 -9.32 10.25 -8.27
N ASP A 71 -9.87 11.44 -8.49
CA ASP A 71 -11.17 11.64 -9.16
C ASP A 71 -11.19 11.02 -10.55
N ARG A 72 -10.11 11.17 -11.32
CA ARG A 72 -9.98 10.56 -12.65
C ARG A 72 -10.03 9.02 -12.64
N LEU A 73 -9.75 8.42 -11.49
CA LEU A 73 -9.77 6.97 -11.27
C LEU A 73 -11.06 6.50 -10.58
N GLY A 74 -11.96 7.42 -10.24
CA GLY A 74 -13.21 7.13 -9.52
C GLY A 74 -12.97 6.66 -8.07
N ILE A 75 -11.90 7.15 -7.44
CA ILE A 75 -11.50 6.89 -6.05
C ILE A 75 -11.20 8.20 -5.34
N LYS A 76 -11.10 8.14 -4.01
CA LYS A 76 -10.66 9.26 -3.18
C LYS A 76 -9.30 8.95 -2.60
N LEU A 77 -8.31 9.78 -2.90
CA LEU A 77 -6.96 9.67 -2.35
C LEU A 77 -6.77 10.69 -1.22
N ASN A 78 -6.30 10.18 -0.11
CA ASN A 78 -5.88 10.95 1.05
C ASN A 78 -4.39 10.69 1.28
N TYR A 79 -3.71 11.63 1.93
CA TYR A 79 -2.28 11.55 2.18
C TYR A 79 -1.95 11.86 3.62
N VAL A 80 -0.96 11.17 4.16
CA VAL A 80 -0.33 11.51 5.44
C VAL A 80 1.17 11.29 5.35
N GLU A 81 1.93 12.19 5.93
CA GLU A 81 3.38 12.03 6.05
C GLU A 81 3.74 11.34 7.36
N GLN A 82 4.62 10.34 7.30
CA GLN A 82 5.26 9.77 8.47
C GLN A 82 6.64 10.39 8.68
N ASP A 83 6.99 10.71 9.92
CA ASP A 83 8.29 11.30 10.24
C ASP A 83 9.45 10.32 10.03
N LYS A 84 9.24 9.05 10.42
CA LYS A 84 10.23 7.97 10.32
C LYS A 84 9.51 6.65 10.02
N PRO A 85 10.10 5.78 9.19
CA PRO A 85 9.56 4.43 8.97
C PRO A 85 9.78 3.55 10.20
N ARG A 86 8.72 3.30 10.97
CA ARG A 86 8.73 2.47 12.19
C ARG A 86 8.16 1.07 11.97
N GLY A 87 7.96 0.69 10.72
CA GLY A 87 7.39 -0.60 10.35
C GLY A 87 5.91 -0.54 9.97
N LEU A 88 5.36 -1.70 9.62
CA LEU A 88 3.98 -1.83 9.14
C LEU A 88 2.90 -1.31 10.10
N PRO A 89 2.99 -1.58 11.42
CA PRO A 89 1.97 -1.13 12.36
C PRO A 89 1.84 0.40 12.44
N ASP A 90 2.92 1.14 12.18
CA ASP A 90 2.92 2.60 12.23
C ASP A 90 1.93 3.21 11.21
N ALA A 91 1.67 2.52 10.11
CA ALA A 91 0.68 2.94 9.12
C ALA A 91 -0.73 3.08 9.70
N PHE A 92 -1.08 2.26 10.68
CA PHE A 92 -2.38 2.35 11.38
C PHE A 92 -2.39 3.50 12.38
N VAL A 93 -1.25 3.77 13.03
CA VAL A 93 -1.13 4.87 14.00
C VAL A 93 -1.24 6.22 13.27
N VAL A 94 -0.43 6.44 12.23
CA VAL A 94 -0.49 7.70 11.48
C VAL A 94 -1.78 7.84 10.67
N GLY A 95 -2.43 6.73 10.34
CA GLY A 95 -3.71 6.65 9.64
C GLY A 95 -4.95 6.66 10.55
N GLU A 96 -4.81 6.78 11.87
CA GLU A 96 -5.91 6.64 12.83
C GLU A 96 -7.12 7.54 12.50
N ASN A 97 -6.86 8.81 12.24
CA ASN A 97 -7.91 9.77 11.87
C ASN A 97 -8.63 9.42 10.56
N PHE A 98 -7.93 8.76 9.64
CA PHE A 98 -8.52 8.27 8.41
C PHE A 98 -9.35 7.00 8.67
N ILE A 99 -8.84 6.07 9.45
CA ILE A 99 -9.47 4.77 9.72
C ILE A 99 -10.81 4.91 10.46
N LYS A 100 -10.88 5.69 11.53
CA LYS A 100 -12.10 6.00 12.30
C LYS A 100 -12.96 4.76 12.59
N ASN A 101 -12.42 3.73 13.20
CA ASN A 101 -13.14 2.47 13.52
C ASN A 101 -13.71 1.71 12.31
N LYS A 102 -13.24 1.99 11.10
CA LYS A 102 -13.62 1.23 9.89
C LYS A 102 -12.68 0.07 9.64
N ASN A 103 -13.20 -0.96 8.99
CA ASN A 103 -12.36 -2.06 8.50
C ASN A 103 -11.44 -1.57 7.39
N VAL A 104 -10.18 -1.94 7.48
CA VAL A 104 -9.13 -1.42 6.59
C VAL A 104 -8.32 -2.55 5.95
N CYS A 105 -7.90 -2.34 4.71
CA CYS A 105 -6.90 -3.16 4.02
C CYS A 105 -5.58 -2.39 3.95
N LEU A 106 -4.50 -2.98 4.42
CA LEU A 106 -3.15 -2.44 4.27
C LEU A 106 -2.42 -3.19 3.15
N ILE A 107 -1.79 -2.44 2.27
CA ILE A 107 -0.90 -2.95 1.22
C ILE A 107 0.39 -2.13 1.20
N LEU A 108 1.53 -2.79 0.93
CA LEU A 108 2.79 -2.07 0.76
C LEU A 108 2.86 -1.44 -0.62
N GLY A 109 3.41 -0.22 -0.70
CA GLY A 109 3.52 0.55 -1.94
C GLY A 109 4.46 -0.04 -2.99
N ASP A 110 5.23 -1.07 -2.63
CA ASP A 110 6.13 -1.80 -3.52
C ASP A 110 5.68 -3.25 -3.79
N ASN A 111 4.49 -3.62 -3.36
CA ASN A 111 3.96 -4.95 -3.62
C ASN A 111 3.36 -5.03 -5.03
N PHE A 112 3.78 -6.08 -5.73
CA PHE A 112 3.24 -6.47 -7.02
C PHE A 112 2.55 -7.84 -6.89
N PHE A 113 1.23 -7.87 -7.09
CA PHE A 113 0.46 -9.11 -7.02
C PHE A 113 0.05 -9.57 -8.41
N TYR A 114 0.37 -10.80 -8.71
CA TYR A 114 -0.02 -11.46 -9.95
C TYR A 114 -0.38 -12.93 -9.67
N GLY A 115 -1.45 -13.42 -10.30
CA GLY A 115 -1.82 -14.83 -10.17
C GLY A 115 -3.24 -15.13 -10.61
N GLN A 116 -3.47 -16.40 -10.94
CA GLN A 116 -4.80 -16.89 -11.26
C GLN A 116 -5.72 -16.82 -10.03
N ASN A 117 -7.00 -16.52 -10.25
CA ASN A 117 -8.02 -16.43 -9.19
C ASN A 117 -7.79 -15.33 -8.13
N PHE A 118 -6.80 -14.45 -8.31
CA PHE A 118 -6.49 -13.41 -7.33
C PHE A 118 -7.71 -12.53 -6.99
N THR A 119 -8.52 -12.20 -7.99
CA THR A 119 -9.77 -11.43 -7.78
C THR A 119 -10.76 -12.14 -6.84
N LYS A 120 -10.83 -13.48 -6.87
CA LYS A 120 -11.68 -14.25 -5.95
C LYS A 120 -11.15 -14.16 -4.52
N ILE A 121 -9.83 -14.24 -4.36
CA ILE A 121 -9.17 -14.07 -3.05
C ILE A 121 -9.45 -12.68 -2.49
N LEU A 122 -9.28 -11.62 -3.29
CA LEU A 122 -9.58 -10.25 -2.88
C LEU A 122 -11.03 -10.10 -2.43
N LYS A 123 -11.99 -10.61 -3.19
CA LYS A 123 -13.42 -10.57 -2.83
C LYS A 123 -13.67 -11.24 -1.48
N SER A 124 -13.07 -12.40 -1.22
CA SER A 124 -13.21 -13.08 0.07
C SER A 124 -12.60 -12.28 1.23
N CYS A 125 -11.49 -11.59 0.99
CA CYS A 125 -10.86 -10.73 1.99
C CYS A 125 -11.75 -9.54 2.35
N VAL A 126 -12.30 -8.86 1.33
CA VAL A 126 -13.15 -7.66 1.53
C VAL A 126 -14.43 -7.97 2.29
N GLN A 127 -14.96 -9.21 2.15
CA GLN A 127 -16.21 -9.63 2.80
C GLN A 127 -16.03 -10.05 4.27
N MET A 128 -14.81 -10.02 4.81
CA MET A 128 -14.57 -10.32 6.22
C MET A 128 -15.40 -9.42 7.13
N LYS A 129 -16.01 -10.04 8.15
CA LYS A 129 -16.81 -9.34 9.16
C LYS A 129 -16.02 -9.04 10.44
N SER A 130 -15.06 -9.89 10.77
CA SER A 130 -14.22 -9.77 11.98
C SER A 130 -12.89 -10.46 11.80
N GLY A 131 -11.94 -10.20 12.70
CA GLY A 131 -10.59 -10.76 12.67
C GLY A 131 -9.66 -10.07 11.68
N ALA A 132 -8.57 -10.73 11.35
CA ALA A 132 -7.58 -10.26 10.38
C ALA A 132 -7.20 -11.38 9.39
N LYS A 133 -6.86 -11.01 8.17
CA LYS A 133 -6.38 -11.93 7.14
C LYS A 133 -5.08 -11.39 6.58
N VAL A 134 -4.06 -12.22 6.54
CA VAL A 134 -2.75 -11.91 5.96
C VAL A 134 -2.52 -12.81 4.75
N LEU A 135 -2.06 -12.23 3.65
CA LEU A 135 -1.63 -13.00 2.49
C LEU A 135 -0.19 -13.44 2.70
N LEU A 136 0.05 -14.75 2.61
CA LEU A 136 1.36 -15.35 2.77
C LEU A 136 1.83 -15.94 1.44
N HIS A 137 3.14 -15.88 1.22
CA HIS A 137 3.79 -16.51 0.08
C HIS A 137 4.99 -17.33 0.55
N LYS A 138 5.11 -18.56 0.04
CA LYS A 138 6.26 -19.42 0.34
C LYS A 138 7.50 -18.90 -0.36
N VAL A 139 8.57 -18.70 0.38
CA VAL A 139 9.86 -18.20 -0.13
C VAL A 139 10.99 -19.14 0.22
N SER A 140 12.05 -19.18 -0.59
CA SER A 140 13.22 -20.03 -0.37
C SER A 140 14.16 -19.53 0.74
N LYS A 141 14.14 -18.22 1.03
CA LYS A 141 14.99 -17.57 2.04
C LYS A 141 14.14 -16.74 3.01
N PRO A 142 13.42 -17.40 3.94
CA PRO A 142 12.47 -16.72 4.83
C PRO A 142 13.11 -15.73 5.80
N GLU A 143 14.39 -15.90 6.14
CA GLU A 143 15.16 -15.01 7.01
C GLU A 143 15.24 -13.56 6.51
N ARG A 144 14.89 -13.32 5.25
CA ARG A 144 14.89 -11.97 4.64
C ARG A 144 13.54 -11.26 4.73
N TYR A 145 12.53 -11.91 5.29
CA TYR A 145 11.14 -11.45 5.31
C TYR A 145 10.52 -11.58 6.70
N GLY A 146 9.36 -11.01 6.88
CA GLY A 146 8.51 -11.35 8.01
C GLY A 146 7.95 -12.77 7.86
N VAL A 147 8.11 -13.58 8.90
CA VAL A 147 7.71 -14.99 8.88
C VAL A 147 6.49 -15.20 9.78
N ALA A 148 5.46 -15.89 9.26
CA ALA A 148 4.36 -16.36 10.07
C ALA A 148 4.62 -17.81 10.53
N LYS A 149 4.40 -18.07 11.82
CA LYS A 149 4.31 -19.43 12.35
C LYS A 149 2.86 -19.87 12.18
N ILE A 150 2.66 -20.96 11.43
CA ILE A 150 1.35 -21.57 11.17
C ILE A 150 1.20 -22.78 12.07
#